data_795384cdf627f525fa3b570d752ae4ce
#
_entry.id   795384cdf627f525fa3b570d752ae4ce
#
_cell.length_a   1.000
_cell.length_b   1.000
_cell.length_c   1.000
_cell.angle_alpha   90.00
_cell.angle_beta   90.00
_cell.angle_gamma   90.00
#
_symmetry.space_group_name_H-M   'P 1'
#
loop_
_entity.id
_entity.type
_entity.pdbx_description
1 polymer ?
#
loop_
_entity_poly.entity_id
_entity_poly.type
_entity_poly.pdbx_seq_one_letter_code
_entity_poly.pdbx_strand_id
1 'polypeptide(L)'
;MKVSFLERLWVNSPVRKFVQWQEARFFKNIGSLAPGGKCLEIGCGCGVGAQLISRSFSPASVHALDIDMDMLLAAKRKSTSWENVPLHLMAGDAQELPFPDRTFDAVFNYGIIHHLENWQKGVTEIARVLKKGAVFYFEEIYPPLYANPLFIRILDHPRENRFYSPEYRGALATSGLRLLDGYKESRFGILGAAVKNS
;
A
#
# COMPACT_ATOMS: atom_id res chain seq x y z
N MET A 1 8.33 9.90 -5.53
CA MET A 1 9.22 10.77 -4.70
C MET A 1 9.99 9.90 -3.72
N LYS A 2 11.30 10.15 -3.48
CA LYS A 2 12.08 9.38 -2.49
C LYS A 2 11.78 9.92 -1.09
N VAL A 3 11.55 9.02 -0.14
CA VAL A 3 11.32 9.39 1.26
C VAL A 3 12.57 10.02 1.91
N SER A 4 12.37 11.00 2.80
CA SER A 4 13.45 11.67 3.53
C SER A 4 14.20 10.70 4.46
N PHE A 5 15.41 11.08 4.92
CA PHE A 5 16.18 10.24 5.84
C PHE A 5 15.44 9.94 7.15
N LEU A 6 14.77 10.94 7.73
CA LEU A 6 13.99 10.76 8.97
C LEU A 6 12.77 9.88 8.79
N GLU A 7 12.13 9.99 7.65
CA GLU A 7 11.02 9.13 7.27
C GLU A 7 11.46 7.68 7.05
N ARG A 8 12.63 7.46 6.44
CA ARG A 8 13.25 6.13 6.37
C ARG A 8 13.50 5.52 7.75
N LEU A 9 13.91 6.32 8.74
CA LEU A 9 14.07 5.85 10.13
C LEU A 9 12.70 5.43 10.73
N TRP A 10 11.66 6.24 10.51
CA TRP A 10 10.31 5.92 10.97
C TRP A 10 9.77 4.64 10.34
N VAL A 11 9.79 4.56 8.99
CA VAL A 11 9.29 3.41 8.23
C VAL A 11 10.00 2.10 8.63
N ASN A 12 11.27 2.17 9.01
CA ASN A 12 12.06 1.00 9.45
C ASN A 12 11.98 0.74 10.96
N SER A 13 11.29 1.58 11.73
CA SER A 13 11.22 1.47 13.19
C SER A 13 10.46 0.22 13.65
N PRO A 14 10.77 -0.33 14.84
CA PRO A 14 9.98 -1.41 15.45
C PRO A 14 8.52 -1.04 15.65
N VAL A 15 8.25 0.24 15.94
CA VAL A 15 6.87 0.76 16.13
C VAL A 15 6.08 0.65 14.84
N ARG A 16 6.62 1.12 13.69
CA ARG A 16 5.94 1.01 12.39
C ARG A 16 5.70 -0.45 12.00
N LYS A 17 6.65 -1.35 12.25
CA LYS A 17 6.48 -2.80 12.00
C LYS A 17 5.34 -3.39 12.82
N PHE A 18 5.22 -2.99 14.09
CA PHE A 18 4.12 -3.43 14.94
C PHE A 18 2.77 -2.91 14.42
N VAL A 19 2.71 -1.63 14.00
CA VAL A 19 1.52 -1.04 13.39
C VAL A 19 1.14 -1.79 12.12
N GLN A 20 2.09 -2.03 11.19
CA GLN A 20 1.83 -2.81 9.96
C GLN A 20 1.32 -4.24 10.27
N TRP A 21 1.82 -4.87 11.32
CA TRP A 21 1.30 -6.17 11.75
C TRP A 21 -0.16 -6.10 12.20
N GLN A 22 -0.56 -5.05 12.93
CA GLN A 22 -1.96 -4.81 13.30
C GLN A 22 -2.83 -4.53 12.07
N GLU A 23 -2.34 -3.76 11.12
CA GLU A 23 -2.99 -3.48 9.83
C GLU A 23 -3.21 -4.78 9.05
N ALA A 24 -2.19 -5.62 8.91
CA ALA A 24 -2.30 -6.91 8.23
C ALA A 24 -3.33 -7.85 8.88
N ARG A 25 -3.40 -7.86 10.23
CA ARG A 25 -4.46 -8.59 10.95
C ARG A 25 -5.85 -8.04 10.65
N PHE A 26 -5.98 -6.72 10.59
CA PHE A 26 -7.24 -6.08 10.23
C PHE A 26 -7.64 -6.42 8.79
N PHE A 27 -6.72 -6.33 7.84
CA PHE A 27 -6.96 -6.70 6.44
C PHE A 27 -7.44 -8.14 6.28
N LYS A 28 -6.89 -9.06 7.05
CA LYS A 28 -7.34 -10.46 7.04
C LYS A 28 -8.79 -10.65 7.49
N ASN A 29 -9.29 -9.74 8.33
CA ASN A 29 -10.65 -9.83 8.86
C ASN A 29 -11.69 -9.08 8.02
N ILE A 30 -11.28 -8.05 7.25
CA ILE A 30 -12.22 -7.23 6.48
C ILE A 30 -12.40 -7.69 5.03
N GLY A 31 -11.38 -8.33 4.44
CA GLY A 31 -11.41 -8.80 3.05
C GLY A 31 -11.31 -10.31 2.94
N SER A 32 -11.67 -10.85 1.79
CA SER A 32 -11.58 -12.28 1.50
C SER A 32 -10.66 -12.52 0.30
N LEU A 33 -9.34 -12.61 0.56
CA LEU A 33 -8.41 -13.14 -0.43
C LEU A 33 -8.34 -14.66 -0.31
N ALA A 34 -8.68 -15.35 -1.39
CA ALA A 34 -8.52 -16.81 -1.44
C ALA A 34 -7.03 -17.20 -1.39
N PRO A 35 -6.66 -18.30 -0.70
CA PRO A 35 -5.30 -18.84 -0.75
C PRO A 35 -4.84 -19.08 -2.19
N GLY A 36 -3.55 -18.88 -2.46
CA GLY A 36 -2.98 -19.06 -3.80
C GLY A 36 -3.17 -17.87 -4.73
N GLY A 37 -3.71 -16.73 -4.26
CA GLY A 37 -3.84 -15.51 -5.04
C GLY A 37 -2.48 -14.87 -5.34
N LYS A 38 -2.39 -14.16 -6.49
CA LYS A 38 -1.23 -13.33 -6.84
C LYS A 38 -1.39 -11.95 -6.23
N CYS A 39 -0.46 -11.54 -5.36
CA CYS A 39 -0.51 -10.29 -4.63
C CYS A 39 0.49 -9.26 -5.15
N LEU A 40 0.12 -7.97 -5.08
CA LEU A 40 1.00 -6.83 -5.29
C LEU A 40 1.04 -5.97 -4.02
N GLU A 41 2.22 -5.58 -3.56
CA GLU A 41 2.43 -4.47 -2.63
C GLU A 41 3.00 -3.28 -3.38
N ILE A 42 2.40 -2.10 -3.24
CA ILE A 42 2.92 -0.84 -3.74
C ILE A 42 3.62 -0.08 -2.61
N GLY A 43 4.82 0.48 -2.90
CA GLY A 43 5.64 1.15 -1.91
C GLY A 43 6.16 0.22 -0.82
N CYS A 44 6.73 -0.91 -1.21
CA CYS A 44 7.11 -1.98 -0.29
C CYS A 44 8.23 -1.62 0.69
N GLY A 45 8.95 -0.53 0.45
CA GLY A 45 10.07 -0.13 1.28
C GLY A 45 11.09 -1.26 1.46
N CYS A 46 11.45 -1.54 2.70
CA CYS A 46 12.36 -2.63 3.03
C CYS A 46 11.67 -4.01 3.16
N GLY A 47 10.44 -4.15 2.65
CA GLY A 47 9.74 -5.42 2.46
C GLY A 47 8.98 -5.97 3.67
N VAL A 48 8.74 -5.15 4.71
CA VAL A 48 8.00 -5.63 5.90
C VAL A 48 6.57 -6.03 5.53
N GLY A 49 5.87 -5.22 4.73
CA GLY A 49 4.52 -5.51 4.27
C GLY A 49 4.48 -6.77 3.40
N ALA A 50 5.41 -6.95 2.46
CA ALA A 50 5.51 -8.16 1.63
C ALA A 50 5.66 -9.43 2.49
N GLN A 51 6.47 -9.37 3.56
CA GLN A 51 6.61 -10.46 4.51
C GLN A 51 5.30 -10.75 5.26
N LEU A 52 4.59 -9.70 5.67
CA LEU A 52 3.29 -9.85 6.34
C LEU A 52 2.23 -10.44 5.41
N ILE A 53 2.20 -10.00 4.14
CA ILE A 53 1.32 -10.57 3.10
C ILE A 53 1.60 -12.06 2.93
N SER A 54 2.86 -12.43 2.73
CA SER A 54 3.29 -13.82 2.56
C SER A 54 2.82 -14.71 3.73
N ARG A 55 3.01 -14.25 4.98
CA ARG A 55 2.67 -15.02 6.18
C ARG A 55 1.18 -15.07 6.50
N SER A 56 0.45 -13.99 6.18
CA SER A 56 -0.95 -13.84 6.64
C SER A 56 -1.97 -14.32 5.63
N PHE A 57 -1.65 -14.29 4.32
CA PHE A 57 -2.62 -14.51 3.26
C PHE A 57 -2.36 -15.76 2.40
N SER A 58 -1.22 -16.46 2.63
CA SER A 58 -0.84 -17.67 1.86
C SER A 58 -0.96 -17.48 0.33
N PRO A 59 -0.37 -16.41 -0.25
CA PRO A 59 -0.45 -16.17 -1.69
C PRO A 59 0.43 -17.15 -2.47
N ALA A 60 0.15 -17.33 -3.77
CA ALA A 60 1.03 -18.07 -4.68
C ALA A 60 2.33 -17.29 -4.98
N SER A 61 2.24 -15.95 -5.00
CA SER A 61 3.39 -15.05 -5.15
C SER A 61 3.09 -13.67 -4.62
N VAL A 62 4.15 -12.95 -4.18
CA VAL A 62 4.10 -11.53 -3.81
C VAL A 62 4.98 -10.76 -4.78
N HIS A 63 4.38 -9.80 -5.48
CA HIS A 63 5.11 -8.76 -6.22
C HIS A 63 5.19 -7.55 -5.31
N ALA A 64 6.37 -6.96 -5.16
CA ALA A 64 6.60 -5.85 -4.27
C ALA A 64 7.35 -4.74 -5.03
N LEU A 65 6.68 -3.60 -5.20
CA LEU A 65 7.15 -2.49 -6.01
C LEU A 65 7.53 -1.31 -5.11
N ASP A 66 8.65 -0.68 -5.41
CA ASP A 66 9.06 0.58 -4.80
C ASP A 66 9.82 1.45 -5.83
N ILE A 67 9.74 2.76 -5.67
CA ILE A 67 10.49 3.70 -6.51
C ILE A 67 11.95 3.86 -6.05
N ASP A 68 12.24 3.47 -4.80
CA ASP A 68 13.56 3.63 -4.17
C ASP A 68 14.37 2.33 -4.24
N MET A 69 15.38 2.32 -5.11
CA MET A 69 16.28 1.17 -5.28
C MET A 69 17.03 0.78 -3.99
N ASP A 70 17.35 1.73 -3.13
CA ASP A 70 18.05 1.41 -1.87
C ASP A 70 17.14 0.62 -0.92
N MET A 71 15.83 0.95 -0.92
CA MET A 71 14.83 0.21 -0.16
C MET A 71 14.63 -1.19 -0.73
N LEU A 72 14.58 -1.35 -2.05
CA LEU A 72 14.49 -2.67 -2.69
C LEU A 72 15.73 -3.54 -2.42
N LEU A 73 16.92 -2.97 -2.43
CA LEU A 73 18.14 -3.69 -2.04
C LEU A 73 18.11 -4.11 -0.57
N ALA A 74 17.55 -3.29 0.32
CA ALA A 74 17.34 -3.64 1.71
C ALA A 74 16.30 -4.77 1.86
N ALA A 75 15.19 -4.71 1.11
CA ALA A 75 14.18 -5.77 1.06
C ALA A 75 14.78 -7.09 0.57
N LYS A 76 15.57 -7.06 -0.51
CA LYS A 76 16.25 -8.24 -1.05
C LYS A 76 17.15 -8.91 -0.02
N ARG A 77 17.96 -8.14 0.72
CA ARG A 77 18.83 -8.70 1.78
C ARG A 77 18.03 -9.38 2.90
N LYS A 78 16.87 -8.82 3.25
CA LYS A 78 16.01 -9.40 4.31
C LYS A 78 15.21 -10.62 3.82
N SER A 79 14.83 -10.63 2.53
CA SER A 79 13.98 -11.68 1.96
C SER A 79 14.65 -13.05 1.87
N THR A 80 15.98 -13.14 1.96
CA THR A 80 16.70 -14.41 1.99
C THR A 80 16.29 -15.34 3.15
N SER A 81 15.68 -14.77 4.19
CA SER A 81 15.15 -15.50 5.35
C SER A 81 13.63 -15.74 5.29
N TRP A 82 12.96 -15.37 4.18
CA TRP A 82 11.51 -15.54 4.04
C TRP A 82 11.22 -16.87 3.36
N GLU A 83 10.60 -17.77 4.10
CA GLU A 83 10.31 -19.11 3.62
C GLU A 83 9.04 -19.14 2.75
N ASN A 84 9.10 -19.91 1.66
CA ASN A 84 7.98 -20.57 0.97
C ASN A 84 7.07 -19.76 0.02
N VAL A 85 7.21 -18.45 -0.16
CA VAL A 85 6.40 -17.73 -1.15
C VAL A 85 7.32 -16.96 -2.12
N PRO A 86 7.23 -17.16 -3.44
CA PRO A 86 7.99 -16.41 -4.43
C PRO A 86 7.78 -14.90 -4.25
N LEU A 87 8.88 -14.18 -4.00
CA LEU A 87 8.90 -12.72 -3.90
C LEU A 87 9.58 -12.12 -5.14
N HIS A 88 8.87 -11.23 -5.82
CA HIS A 88 9.34 -10.50 -7.00
C HIS A 88 9.48 -9.02 -6.64
N LEU A 89 10.72 -8.58 -6.39
CA LEU A 89 11.03 -7.17 -6.14
C LEU A 89 11.20 -6.42 -7.45
N MET A 90 10.58 -5.25 -7.57
CA MET A 90 10.58 -4.46 -8.80
C MET A 90 10.67 -2.97 -8.50
N ALA A 91 11.53 -2.26 -9.23
CA ALA A 91 11.53 -0.81 -9.25
C ALA A 91 10.40 -0.28 -10.13
N GLY A 92 9.62 0.68 -9.64
CA GLY A 92 8.54 1.27 -10.42
C GLY A 92 7.78 2.36 -9.67
N ASP A 93 6.99 3.12 -10.44
CA ASP A 93 6.10 4.16 -9.93
C ASP A 93 4.68 3.59 -9.77
N ALA A 94 4.08 3.80 -8.60
CA ALA A 94 2.68 3.41 -8.36
C ALA A 94 1.68 4.19 -9.22
N GLN A 95 2.10 5.31 -9.82
CA GLN A 95 1.29 6.07 -10.77
C GLN A 95 1.34 5.50 -12.20
N GLU A 96 2.21 4.50 -12.45
CA GLU A 96 2.35 3.82 -13.76
C GLU A 96 2.84 2.39 -13.53
N LEU A 97 1.94 1.54 -13.07
CA LEU A 97 2.27 0.17 -12.69
C LEU A 97 2.69 -0.68 -13.90
N PRO A 98 3.89 -1.30 -13.90
CA PRO A 98 4.42 -2.04 -15.04
C PRO A 98 3.80 -3.44 -15.16
N PHE A 99 2.49 -3.53 -15.01
CA PHE A 99 1.75 -4.78 -15.07
C PHE A 99 0.55 -4.65 -16.01
N PRO A 100 0.17 -5.74 -16.71
CA PRO A 100 -1.07 -5.78 -17.50
C PRO A 100 -2.31 -5.58 -16.62
N ASP A 101 -3.41 -5.20 -17.27
CA ASP A 101 -4.73 -5.15 -16.66
C ASP A 101 -5.09 -6.50 -16.02
N ARG A 102 -5.84 -6.45 -14.92
CA ARG A 102 -6.42 -7.65 -14.28
C ARG A 102 -5.39 -8.74 -13.97
N THR A 103 -4.25 -8.36 -13.44
CA THR A 103 -3.14 -9.27 -13.12
C THR A 103 -3.25 -9.85 -11.71
N PHE A 104 -3.72 -9.06 -10.74
CA PHE A 104 -3.62 -9.39 -9.32
C PHE A 104 -4.97 -9.75 -8.69
N ASP A 105 -4.93 -10.69 -7.76
CA ASP A 105 -6.04 -11.09 -6.91
C ASP A 105 -6.16 -10.19 -5.66
N ALA A 106 -5.07 -9.52 -5.29
CA ALA A 106 -5.08 -8.46 -4.30
C ALA A 106 -3.95 -7.44 -4.53
N VAL A 107 -4.22 -6.17 -4.17
CA VAL A 107 -3.20 -5.12 -4.05
C VAL A 107 -3.21 -4.63 -2.61
N PHE A 108 -2.01 -4.41 -2.05
CA PHE A 108 -1.80 -3.91 -0.70
C PHE A 108 -1.07 -2.58 -0.74
N ASN A 109 -1.52 -1.66 0.10
CA ASN A 109 -0.92 -0.36 0.33
C ASN A 109 -0.83 -0.08 1.84
N TYR A 110 0.39 0.12 2.32
CA TYR A 110 0.67 0.47 3.71
C TYR A 110 1.11 1.95 3.81
N GLY A 111 0.24 2.86 3.35
CA GLY A 111 0.43 4.31 3.50
C GLY A 111 1.44 4.92 2.54
N ILE A 112 1.27 4.74 1.22
CA ILE A 112 2.14 5.40 0.23
C ILE A 112 1.40 6.33 -0.74
N ILE A 113 0.07 6.22 -0.85
CA ILE A 113 -0.67 6.99 -1.86
C ILE A 113 -0.60 8.49 -1.56
N HIS A 114 -0.56 8.88 -0.28
CA HIS A 114 -0.41 10.28 0.12
C HIS A 114 0.98 10.90 -0.23
N HIS A 115 1.95 10.08 -0.67
CA HIS A 115 3.23 10.55 -1.22
C HIS A 115 3.19 10.78 -2.73
N LEU A 116 2.15 10.32 -3.42
CA LEU A 116 2.06 10.45 -4.87
C LEU A 116 1.63 11.87 -5.27
N GLU A 117 2.31 12.46 -6.25
CA GLU A 117 1.95 13.77 -6.80
C GLU A 117 0.57 13.73 -7.47
N ASN A 118 0.29 12.66 -8.20
CA ASN A 118 -1.02 12.38 -8.78
C ASN A 118 -1.58 11.09 -8.15
N TRP A 119 -2.02 11.19 -6.91
CA TRP A 119 -2.54 10.05 -6.16
C TRP A 119 -3.79 9.42 -6.79
N GLN A 120 -4.61 10.22 -7.50
CA GLN A 120 -5.78 9.73 -8.24
C GLN A 120 -5.36 8.75 -9.34
N LYS A 121 -4.27 9.07 -10.07
CA LYS A 121 -3.68 8.17 -11.07
C LYS A 121 -3.22 6.87 -10.42
N GLY A 122 -2.60 6.94 -9.23
CA GLY A 122 -2.21 5.75 -8.46
C GLY A 122 -3.41 4.85 -8.13
N VAL A 123 -4.52 5.43 -7.64
CA VAL A 123 -5.76 4.68 -7.38
C VAL A 123 -6.32 4.04 -8.67
N THR A 124 -6.28 4.76 -9.79
CA THR A 124 -6.72 4.23 -11.10
C THR A 124 -5.85 3.07 -11.56
N GLU A 125 -4.54 3.13 -11.41
CA GLU A 125 -3.61 2.07 -11.75
C GLU A 125 -3.82 0.82 -10.87
N ILE A 126 -4.02 1.01 -9.57
CA ILE A 126 -4.39 -0.08 -8.66
C ILE A 126 -5.67 -0.78 -9.16
N ALA A 127 -6.68 0.00 -9.48
CA ALA A 127 -7.93 -0.55 -10.01
C ALA A 127 -7.73 -1.26 -11.36
N ARG A 128 -6.86 -0.75 -12.24
CA ARG A 128 -6.57 -1.36 -13.54
C ARG A 128 -5.93 -2.74 -13.40
N VAL A 129 -4.93 -2.87 -12.53
CA VAL A 129 -4.20 -4.13 -12.38
C VAL A 129 -4.93 -5.18 -11.54
N LEU A 130 -5.98 -4.81 -10.79
CA LEU A 130 -6.83 -5.74 -10.06
C LEU A 130 -7.77 -6.50 -11.01
N LYS A 131 -7.91 -7.80 -10.78
CA LYS A 131 -8.95 -8.62 -11.41
C LYS A 131 -10.33 -8.17 -10.94
N LYS A 132 -11.38 -8.52 -11.68
CA LYS A 132 -12.77 -8.35 -11.23
C LYS A 132 -13.01 -9.15 -9.95
N GLY A 133 -13.64 -8.54 -8.96
CA GLY A 133 -13.87 -9.14 -7.65
C GLY A 133 -12.64 -9.19 -6.73
N ALA A 134 -11.46 -8.78 -7.22
CA ALA A 134 -10.23 -8.73 -6.43
C ALA A 134 -10.24 -7.58 -5.41
N VAL A 135 -9.39 -7.67 -4.41
CA VAL A 135 -9.42 -6.79 -3.24
C VAL A 135 -8.23 -5.83 -3.21
N PHE A 136 -8.51 -4.57 -2.97
CA PHE A 136 -7.53 -3.56 -2.59
C PHE A 136 -7.57 -3.35 -1.08
N TYR A 137 -6.47 -3.66 -0.38
CA TYR A 137 -6.26 -3.41 1.04
C TYR A 137 -5.42 -2.17 1.22
N PHE A 138 -5.85 -1.25 2.08
CA PHE A 138 -5.16 0.03 2.22
C PHE A 138 -5.21 0.61 3.63
N GLU A 139 -4.13 1.24 4.01
CA GLU A 139 -4.01 2.23 5.07
C GLU A 139 -3.54 3.53 4.45
N GLU A 140 -4.16 4.65 4.82
CA GLU A 140 -3.74 5.98 4.40
C GLU A 140 -3.88 6.99 5.53
N ILE A 141 -2.95 7.93 5.57
CA ILE A 141 -2.97 9.04 6.52
C ILE A 141 -3.42 10.34 5.84
N TYR A 142 -4.10 11.18 6.60
CA TYR A 142 -4.59 12.47 6.12
C TYR A 142 -3.72 13.64 6.60
N PRO A 143 -3.79 14.81 5.93
CA PRO A 143 -2.97 15.97 6.23
C PRO A 143 -2.90 16.38 7.71
N PRO A 144 -3.95 16.28 8.53
CA PRO A 144 -3.85 16.64 9.95
C PRO A 144 -2.80 15.87 10.74
N LEU A 145 -2.39 14.68 10.26
CA LEU A 145 -1.34 13.90 10.91
C LEU A 145 0.07 14.34 10.51
N TYR A 146 0.32 14.59 9.22
CA TYR A 146 1.66 14.86 8.69
C TYR A 146 1.91 16.31 8.26
N ALA A 147 0.84 17.12 8.07
CA ALA A 147 0.95 18.51 7.64
C ALA A 147 1.09 19.52 8.82
N ASN A 148 1.45 19.05 10.00
CA ASN A 148 1.78 19.90 11.12
C ASN A 148 3.04 20.73 10.80
N PRO A 149 3.10 22.04 11.16
CA PRO A 149 4.27 22.92 10.90
C PRO A 149 5.60 22.36 11.36
N LEU A 150 5.62 21.53 12.39
CA LEU A 150 6.83 20.85 12.87
C LEU A 150 7.26 19.71 11.95
N PHE A 151 6.31 18.95 11.39
CA PHE A 151 6.59 17.79 10.53
C PHE A 151 6.77 18.16 9.06
N ILE A 152 6.13 19.23 8.56
CA ILE A 152 6.28 19.73 7.16
C ILE A 152 7.75 20.03 6.79
N ARG A 153 8.58 20.39 7.77
CA ARG A 153 10.01 20.67 7.54
C ARG A 153 10.88 19.41 7.53
N ILE A 154 10.35 18.32 8.00
CA ILE A 154 11.08 17.07 8.28
C ILE A 154 10.65 15.97 7.31
N LEU A 155 9.38 15.96 6.93
CA LEU A 155 8.78 14.95 6.06
C LEU A 155 8.59 15.52 4.65
N ASP A 156 9.06 14.77 3.66
CA ASP A 156 8.99 15.15 2.24
C ASP A 156 7.68 14.67 1.62
N HIS A 157 6.57 15.34 1.98
CA HIS A 157 5.24 15.05 1.45
C HIS A 157 4.82 16.09 0.40
N PRO A 158 4.03 15.72 -0.61
CA PRO A 158 3.43 16.67 -1.54
C PRO A 158 2.69 17.77 -0.78
N ARG A 159 2.93 19.04 -1.17
CA ARG A 159 2.26 20.19 -0.55
C ARG A 159 0.93 20.50 -1.21
N GLU A 160 0.79 20.10 -2.45
CA GLU A 160 -0.39 20.25 -3.29
C GLU A 160 -1.08 18.91 -3.52
N ASN A 161 -2.30 18.93 -4.04
CA ASN A 161 -3.10 17.75 -4.39
C ASN A 161 -3.22 16.72 -3.24
N ARG A 162 -3.39 17.21 -2.01
CA ARG A 162 -3.64 16.38 -0.83
C ARG A 162 -5.09 15.94 -0.80
N PHE A 163 -5.36 14.81 -0.14
CA PHE A 163 -6.72 14.32 0.00
C PHE A 163 -7.12 14.13 1.47
N TYR A 164 -8.41 14.17 1.69
CA TYR A 164 -9.10 13.75 2.88
C TYR A 164 -10.08 12.62 2.52
N SER A 165 -10.87 12.19 3.51
CA SER A 165 -11.82 11.10 3.34
C SER A 165 -12.75 11.23 2.13
N PRO A 166 -13.47 12.33 1.92
CA PRO A 166 -14.42 12.44 0.82
C PRO A 166 -13.74 12.28 -0.55
N GLU A 167 -12.60 12.92 -0.76
CA GLU A 167 -11.84 12.86 -2.01
C GLU A 167 -11.30 11.45 -2.26
N TYR A 168 -10.71 10.81 -1.23
CA TYR A 168 -10.17 9.47 -1.36
C TYR A 168 -11.25 8.43 -1.66
N ARG A 169 -12.36 8.46 -0.93
CA ARG A 169 -13.50 7.58 -1.15
C ARG A 169 -14.16 7.82 -2.52
N GLY A 170 -14.24 9.07 -2.95
CA GLY A 170 -14.69 9.44 -4.29
C GLY A 170 -13.80 8.84 -5.38
N ALA A 171 -12.47 8.91 -5.22
CA ALA A 171 -11.51 8.33 -6.15
C ALA A 171 -11.60 6.79 -6.20
N LEU A 172 -11.79 6.13 -5.07
CA LEU A 172 -12.06 4.69 -5.04
C LEU A 172 -13.31 4.36 -5.87
N ALA A 173 -14.42 5.04 -5.61
CA ALA A 173 -15.69 4.79 -6.29
C ALA A 173 -15.60 5.05 -7.81
N THR A 174 -15.00 6.17 -8.24
CA THR A 174 -14.82 6.50 -9.67
C THR A 174 -13.88 5.55 -10.39
N SER A 175 -12.93 4.93 -9.68
CA SER A 175 -12.05 3.88 -10.22
C SER A 175 -12.69 2.48 -10.21
N GLY A 176 -13.97 2.38 -9.80
CA GLY A 176 -14.69 1.11 -9.73
C GLY A 176 -14.25 0.22 -8.56
N LEU A 177 -13.78 0.82 -7.48
CA LEU A 177 -13.43 0.16 -6.22
C LEU A 177 -14.51 0.45 -5.18
N ARG A 178 -15.34 -0.55 -4.88
CA ARG A 178 -16.40 -0.43 -3.87
C ARG A 178 -15.82 -0.70 -2.48
N LEU A 179 -15.86 0.31 -1.62
CA LEU A 179 -15.41 0.21 -0.23
C LEU A 179 -16.21 -0.87 0.52
N LEU A 180 -15.53 -1.74 1.25
CA LEU A 180 -16.17 -2.76 2.09
C LEU A 180 -16.59 -2.19 3.44
N ASP A 181 -17.70 -2.70 3.98
CA ASP A 181 -18.12 -2.35 5.33
C ASP A 181 -17.10 -2.81 6.38
N GLY A 182 -17.07 -2.10 7.51
CA GLY A 182 -16.13 -2.41 8.61
C GLY A 182 -14.78 -1.69 8.50
N TYR A 183 -14.56 -0.83 7.49
CA TYR A 183 -13.40 0.05 7.45
C TYR A 183 -13.36 0.98 8.67
N LYS A 184 -12.17 1.39 9.07
CA LYS A 184 -11.96 2.35 10.16
C LYS A 184 -11.52 3.68 9.58
N GLU A 185 -12.11 4.75 10.06
CA GLU A 185 -11.80 6.09 9.61
C GLU A 185 -11.80 7.08 10.77
N SER A 186 -10.92 8.06 10.69
CA SER A 186 -10.81 9.18 11.62
C SER A 186 -10.38 10.44 10.86
N ARG A 187 -10.29 11.57 11.56
CA ARG A 187 -9.69 12.79 10.98
C ARG A 187 -8.21 12.65 10.59
N PHE A 188 -7.55 11.56 10.97
CA PHE A 188 -6.12 11.34 10.77
C PHE A 188 -5.81 10.34 9.66
N GLY A 189 -6.78 9.53 9.24
CA GLY A 189 -6.55 8.52 8.22
C GLY A 189 -7.68 7.52 8.10
N ILE A 190 -7.49 6.59 7.18
CA ILE A 190 -8.42 5.51 6.85
C ILE A 190 -7.67 4.17 6.75
N LEU A 191 -8.30 3.13 7.27
CA LEU A 191 -7.83 1.74 7.18
C LEU A 191 -8.99 0.87 6.68
N GLY A 192 -8.85 0.22 5.53
CA GLY A 192 -9.95 -0.47 4.91
C GLY A 192 -9.57 -1.42 3.79
N ALA A 193 -10.61 -1.92 3.15
CA ALA A 193 -10.50 -2.68 1.91
C ALA A 193 -11.61 -2.27 0.93
N ALA A 194 -11.33 -2.39 -0.36
CA ALA A 194 -12.31 -2.16 -1.42
C ALA A 194 -12.24 -3.29 -2.45
N VAL A 195 -13.38 -3.66 -3.01
CA VAL A 195 -13.48 -4.70 -4.03
C VAL A 195 -13.63 -4.07 -5.40
N LYS A 196 -12.88 -4.58 -6.39
CA LYS A 196 -13.02 -4.18 -7.79
C LYS A 196 -14.36 -4.67 -8.33
N ASN A 197 -15.16 -3.73 -8.82
CA ASN A 197 -16.45 -4.04 -9.45
C ASN A 197 -16.27 -4.97 -10.68
N SER A 198 -17.34 -5.66 -10.98
CA SER A 198 -17.42 -6.64 -12.10
C SER A 198 -17.22 -6.00 -13.47
#